data_ceff95b31a9b8c34c4765de9beda1dea
#
_entry.id   ceff95b31a9b8c34c4765de9beda1dea
#
_cell.length_a   1.000
_cell.length_b   1.000
_cell.length_c   1.000
_cell.angle_alpha   90.00
_cell.angle_beta   90.00
_cell.angle_gamma   90.00
#
_symmetry.space_group_name_H-M   'P 1'
#
loop_
_entity.id
_entity.type
_entity.pdbx_description
1 polymer ?
#
loop_
_entity_poly.entity_id
_entity_poly.type
_entity_poly.pdbx_seq_one_letter_code
_entity_poly.pdbx_strand_id
1 'polypeptide(L)'
;MTNCKQEKTQDQPVEEKVEEIIQEKVPENVVTEETKVFSLKDFAGKYARQEKLFETEPLAGRLKMLQGLDYEIFIALWNVETPITSENNVVHMSGCKQHACPESAYDFFMDLDNDNINIYHFRSNTLRIYAEKGRIELPPGYAEEMEIKKSNAGIGNTGDVESKYSLTPR
;
A
#
# COMPACT_ATOMS: atom_id res chain seq x y z
N MET A 1 -67.82 -28.40 28.24
CA MET A 1 -68.35 -29.34 27.23
C MET A 1 -67.20 -29.56 26.28
N THR A 2 -66.52 -30.68 26.50
CA THR A 2 -66.35 -31.83 25.59
C THR A 2 -65.56 -31.51 24.31
N ASN A 3 -64.60 -32.18 23.90
CA ASN A 3 -63.98 -33.47 24.20
C ASN A 3 -62.74 -33.60 23.29
N CYS A 4 -61.70 -34.09 23.86
CA CYS A 4 -60.76 -35.10 23.35
C CYS A 4 -60.91 -35.60 21.93
N LYS A 5 -59.79 -35.74 21.21
CA LYS A 5 -59.18 -37.06 20.96
C LYS A 5 -57.81 -36.97 20.35
N GLN A 6 -56.94 -37.62 21.03
CA GLN A 6 -55.69 -38.16 20.49
C GLN A 6 -55.98 -39.19 19.42
N GLU A 7 -55.08 -39.33 18.43
CA GLU A 7 -54.60 -40.66 18.07
C GLU A 7 -53.23 -40.58 17.40
N LYS A 8 -52.41 -41.38 17.93
CA LYS A 8 -51.11 -41.89 17.52
C LYS A 8 -51.21 -42.67 16.22
N THR A 9 -50.14 -42.79 15.47
CA THR A 9 -49.47 -44.03 15.14
C THR A 9 -48.43 -43.77 14.08
N GLN A 10 -47.17 -43.99 14.42
CA GLN A 10 -46.27 -45.06 13.95
C GLN A 10 -45.78 -44.86 12.50
N ASP A 11 -44.55 -44.64 12.39
CA ASP A 11 -43.38 -45.56 12.43
C ASP A 11 -42.96 -46.07 11.09
N GLN A 12 -41.76 -45.75 10.78
CA GLN A 12 -40.68 -46.44 10.05
C GLN A 12 -40.62 -46.43 8.50
N PRO A 13 -39.47 -46.86 8.00
CA PRO A 13 -38.52 -46.02 7.23
C PRO A 13 -38.42 -46.54 5.82
N VAL A 14 -37.98 -45.75 4.90
CA VAL A 14 -37.43 -46.27 3.67
C VAL A 14 -36.11 -45.59 3.37
N GLU A 15 -35.11 -46.38 3.59
CA GLU A 15 -33.78 -46.22 3.06
C GLU A 15 -33.80 -46.14 1.51
N GLU A 16 -32.76 -45.45 1.03
CA GLU A 16 -31.95 -45.84 -0.12
C GLU A 16 -32.51 -45.61 -1.53
N LYS A 17 -31.93 -44.63 -2.16
CA LYS A 17 -31.20 -44.67 -3.43
C LYS A 17 -30.71 -43.24 -3.71
N VAL A 18 -29.48 -42.93 -3.38
CA VAL A 18 -28.22 -43.32 -4.01
C VAL A 18 -28.06 -42.79 -5.42
N GLU A 19 -27.04 -41.97 -5.46
CA GLU A 19 -26.11 -41.85 -6.56
C GLU A 19 -26.71 -41.72 -7.97
N GLU A 20 -26.74 -40.50 -8.41
CA GLU A 20 -26.35 -40.29 -9.78
C GLU A 20 -25.34 -39.14 -9.83
N ILE A 21 -24.14 -39.56 -10.02
CA ILE A 21 -22.93 -38.80 -10.22
C ILE A 21 -23.14 -37.97 -11.47
N ILE A 22 -23.38 -36.68 -11.28
CA ILE A 22 -23.13 -35.71 -12.34
C ILE A 22 -21.64 -35.38 -12.28
N GLN A 23 -20.87 -36.13 -13.05
CA GLN A 23 -19.55 -35.70 -13.48
C GLN A 23 -19.71 -34.47 -14.36
N GLU A 24 -19.81 -33.34 -13.75
CA GLU A 24 -19.65 -32.06 -14.44
C GLU A 24 -18.19 -31.92 -14.79
N LYS A 25 -17.92 -32.16 -16.06
CA LYS A 25 -16.62 -32.01 -16.72
C LYS A 25 -16.15 -30.60 -16.52
N VAL A 26 -15.25 -30.40 -15.54
CA VAL A 26 -14.52 -29.15 -15.34
C VAL A 26 -13.77 -28.90 -16.64
N PRO A 27 -13.98 -27.78 -17.33
CA PRO A 27 -13.15 -27.45 -18.47
C PRO A 27 -11.74 -27.12 -17.94
N GLU A 28 -10.84 -28.02 -18.26
CA GLU A 28 -9.40 -27.83 -18.10
C GLU A 28 -8.93 -26.80 -19.10
N ASN A 29 -9.10 -25.54 -18.74
CA ASN A 29 -8.44 -24.41 -19.37
C ASN A 29 -8.44 -23.23 -18.41
N VAL A 30 -7.85 -23.44 -17.22
CA VAL A 30 -7.35 -22.32 -16.44
C VAL A 30 -6.05 -21.93 -17.12
N VAL A 31 -6.16 -21.01 -18.08
CA VAL A 31 -5.04 -20.15 -18.46
C VAL A 31 -4.68 -19.41 -17.18
N THR A 32 -3.66 -19.89 -16.51
CA THR A 32 -2.97 -19.11 -15.49
C THR A 32 -2.37 -17.92 -16.22
N GLU A 33 -3.12 -16.84 -16.35
CA GLU A 33 -2.50 -15.54 -16.49
C GLU A 33 -1.58 -15.43 -15.27
N GLU A 34 -0.28 -15.53 -15.51
CA GLU A 34 0.72 -15.12 -14.56
C GLU A 34 0.39 -13.65 -14.25
N THR A 35 -0.29 -13.42 -13.15
CA THR A 35 -0.53 -12.09 -12.62
C THR A 35 0.86 -11.52 -12.35
N LYS A 36 1.37 -10.74 -13.32
CA LYS A 36 2.65 -10.05 -13.16
C LYS A 36 2.56 -9.25 -11.86
N VAL A 37 3.27 -9.70 -10.85
CA VAL A 37 3.30 -9.04 -9.55
C VAL A 37 3.81 -7.62 -9.80
N PHE A 38 3.02 -6.62 -9.41
CA PHE A 38 3.39 -5.22 -9.53
C PHE A 38 4.68 -4.97 -8.74
N SER A 39 5.74 -4.58 -9.44
CA SER A 39 7.02 -4.26 -8.83
C SER A 39 7.49 -2.88 -9.23
N LEU A 40 7.73 -2.02 -8.24
CA LEU A 40 8.26 -0.68 -8.50
C LEU A 40 9.67 -0.69 -9.10
N LYS A 41 10.44 -1.77 -8.97
CA LYS A 41 11.74 -1.91 -9.66
C LYS A 41 11.63 -1.84 -11.18
N ASP A 42 10.51 -2.30 -11.74
CA ASP A 42 10.29 -2.29 -13.20
C ASP A 42 10.18 -0.86 -13.76
N PHE A 43 10.05 0.11 -12.88
CA PHE A 43 9.93 1.53 -13.21
C PHE A 43 11.21 2.32 -12.95
N ALA A 44 12.33 1.67 -12.66
CA ALA A 44 13.63 2.35 -12.48
C ALA A 44 13.96 3.25 -13.68
N GLY A 45 14.35 4.49 -13.40
CA GLY A 45 14.63 5.52 -14.40
C GLY A 45 13.40 6.24 -14.97
N LYS A 46 12.19 5.79 -14.64
CA LYS A 46 10.93 6.44 -15.04
C LYS A 46 10.44 7.42 -13.98
N TYR A 47 9.37 8.11 -14.27
CA TYR A 47 8.78 9.13 -13.40
C TYR A 47 7.41 8.69 -12.90
N ALA A 48 7.19 8.78 -11.60
CA ALA A 48 6.00 8.22 -10.95
C ALA A 48 4.68 8.79 -11.50
N ARG A 49 4.65 10.09 -11.76
CA ARG A 49 3.46 10.76 -12.30
C ARG A 49 3.20 10.39 -13.76
N GLN A 50 4.25 10.30 -14.57
CA GLN A 50 4.11 9.91 -15.99
C GLN A 50 3.57 8.49 -16.12
N GLU A 51 4.01 7.58 -15.25
CA GLU A 51 3.58 6.18 -15.19
C GLU A 51 2.27 6.00 -14.39
N LYS A 52 1.69 7.08 -13.83
CA LYS A 52 0.47 7.08 -13.02
C LYS A 52 0.53 6.12 -11.82
N LEU A 53 1.72 5.95 -11.23
CA LEU A 53 1.93 4.95 -10.18
C LEU A 53 1.06 5.18 -8.97
N PHE A 54 0.84 6.43 -8.59
CA PHE A 54 0.03 6.77 -7.42
C PHE A 54 -1.49 6.56 -7.65
N GLU A 55 -1.91 6.38 -8.90
CA GLU A 55 -3.30 6.10 -9.29
C GLU A 55 -3.52 4.61 -9.59
N THR A 56 -2.43 3.80 -9.58
CA THR A 56 -2.46 2.39 -9.95
C THR A 56 -2.50 1.50 -8.70
N GLU A 57 -3.45 0.57 -8.67
CA GLU A 57 -3.51 -0.43 -7.60
C GLU A 57 -2.38 -1.48 -7.75
N PRO A 58 -1.86 -2.02 -6.65
CA PRO A 58 -2.29 -1.83 -5.25
C PRO A 58 -1.71 -0.59 -4.57
N LEU A 59 -0.81 0.16 -5.21
CA LEU A 59 -0.09 1.27 -4.59
C LEU A 59 -1.03 2.41 -4.17
N ALA A 60 -1.97 2.78 -5.03
CA ALA A 60 -2.93 3.85 -4.74
C ALA A 60 -3.73 3.60 -3.46
N GLY A 61 -4.23 2.39 -3.28
CA GLY A 61 -4.97 2.00 -2.07
C GLY A 61 -4.12 2.07 -0.81
N ARG A 62 -2.87 1.59 -0.88
CA ARG A 62 -1.91 1.66 0.24
C ARG A 62 -1.61 3.11 0.65
N LEU A 63 -1.37 3.98 -0.33
CA LEU A 63 -1.09 5.39 -0.10
C LEU A 63 -2.28 6.13 0.54
N LYS A 64 -3.50 5.86 0.08
CA LYS A 64 -4.73 6.41 0.67
C LYS A 64 -4.90 5.97 2.12
N MET A 65 -4.65 4.71 2.41
CA MET A 65 -4.71 4.20 3.79
C MET A 65 -3.63 4.84 4.67
N LEU A 66 -2.42 4.98 4.16
CA LEU A 66 -1.27 5.49 4.90
C LEU A 66 -1.40 6.98 5.21
N GLN A 67 -1.83 7.78 4.26
CA GLN A 67 -1.88 9.24 4.37
C GLN A 67 -3.26 9.79 4.77
N GLY A 68 -4.34 9.03 4.54
CA GLY A 68 -5.70 9.48 4.81
C GLY A 68 -6.02 10.76 4.01
N LEU A 69 -6.45 11.80 4.70
CA LEU A 69 -6.79 13.09 4.07
C LEU A 69 -5.61 13.80 3.42
N ASP A 70 -4.37 13.48 3.83
CA ASP A 70 -3.16 14.09 3.27
C ASP A 70 -2.81 13.51 1.89
N TYR A 71 -3.43 12.40 1.46
CA TYR A 71 -3.18 11.78 0.16
C TYR A 71 -3.47 12.71 -1.02
N GLU A 72 -4.60 13.42 -1.00
CA GLU A 72 -4.94 14.35 -2.07
C GLU A 72 -3.96 15.53 -2.15
N ILE A 73 -3.45 15.97 -0.99
CA ILE A 73 -2.42 17.00 -0.90
C ILE A 73 -1.11 16.47 -1.48
N PHE A 74 -0.73 15.25 -1.14
CA PHE A 74 0.45 14.59 -1.68
C PHE A 74 0.41 14.55 -3.22
N ILE A 75 -0.68 14.06 -3.82
CA ILE A 75 -0.85 14.01 -5.27
C ILE A 75 -0.79 15.41 -5.89
N ALA A 76 -1.47 16.39 -5.28
CA ALA A 76 -1.52 17.76 -5.80
C ALA A 76 -0.17 18.47 -5.75
N LEU A 77 0.68 18.14 -4.80
CA LEU A 77 2.00 18.77 -4.61
C LEU A 77 3.15 18.01 -5.31
N TRP A 78 2.92 16.86 -5.86
CA TRP A 78 3.91 16.08 -6.62
C TRP A 78 4.00 16.60 -8.08
N ASN A 79 4.59 17.78 -8.27
CA ASN A 79 4.60 18.44 -9.60
C ASN A 79 5.96 18.36 -10.29
N VAL A 80 7.05 18.49 -9.55
CA VAL A 80 8.42 18.31 -10.03
C VAL A 80 8.94 17.03 -9.38
N GLU A 81 9.51 16.13 -10.15
CA GLU A 81 9.88 14.81 -9.63
C GLU A 81 11.25 14.34 -10.11
N THR A 82 11.87 13.47 -9.34
CA THR A 82 13.08 12.75 -9.73
C THR A 82 12.73 11.40 -10.36
N PRO A 83 13.62 10.84 -11.18
CA PRO A 83 13.47 9.47 -11.65
C PRO A 83 13.45 8.50 -10.47
N ILE A 84 12.74 7.39 -10.65
CA ILE A 84 12.72 6.29 -9.68
C ILE A 84 14.09 5.63 -9.67
N THR A 85 14.63 5.45 -8.47
CA THR A 85 15.91 4.78 -8.22
C THR A 85 15.73 3.61 -7.26
N SER A 86 16.73 2.75 -7.16
CA SER A 86 16.72 1.64 -6.21
C SER A 86 18.13 1.35 -5.70
N GLU A 87 18.26 1.20 -4.38
CA GLU A 87 19.48 0.81 -3.69
C GLU A 87 19.12 -0.25 -2.63
N ASN A 88 19.83 -1.38 -2.58
CA ASN A 88 19.61 -2.47 -1.61
C ASN A 88 18.12 -2.87 -1.43
N ASN A 89 17.40 -3.09 -2.54
CA ASN A 89 15.98 -3.39 -2.56
C ASN A 89 15.06 -2.31 -1.95
N VAL A 90 15.57 -1.13 -1.68
CA VAL A 90 14.75 0.04 -1.34
C VAL A 90 14.58 0.89 -2.59
N VAL A 91 13.36 1.06 -3.04
CA VAL A 91 13.00 1.97 -4.13
C VAL A 91 12.78 3.36 -3.57
N HIS A 92 13.31 4.36 -4.27
CA HIS A 92 13.18 5.76 -3.91
C HIS A 92 12.70 6.58 -5.10
N MET A 93 11.85 7.55 -4.83
CA MET A 93 11.46 8.63 -5.72
C MET A 93 11.11 9.86 -4.90
N SER A 94 11.37 11.04 -5.44
CA SER A 94 11.01 12.28 -4.77
C SER A 94 10.21 13.19 -5.67
N GLY A 95 9.37 14.01 -5.05
CA GLY A 95 8.58 15.02 -5.72
C GLY A 95 8.37 16.25 -4.84
N CYS A 96 8.12 17.37 -5.48
CA CYS A 96 7.90 18.62 -4.75
C CYS A 96 6.91 19.54 -5.48
N LYS A 97 6.39 20.50 -4.73
CA LYS A 97 5.57 21.56 -5.29
C LYS A 97 6.42 22.44 -6.21
N GLN A 98 5.94 22.69 -7.41
CA GLN A 98 6.58 23.61 -8.35
C GLN A 98 6.79 24.98 -7.71
N HIS A 99 7.98 25.55 -7.87
CA HIS A 99 8.45 26.81 -7.28
C HIS A 99 8.54 26.83 -5.75
N ALA A 100 8.41 25.66 -5.08
CA ALA A 100 8.51 25.55 -3.62
C ALA A 100 9.30 24.31 -3.18
N CYS A 101 10.23 23.84 -4.00
CA CYS A 101 11.27 22.91 -3.59
C CYS A 101 12.43 23.72 -2.98
N PRO A 102 12.92 23.41 -1.77
CA PRO A 102 12.62 22.26 -0.91
C PRO A 102 11.55 22.48 0.17
N GLU A 103 10.89 23.65 0.21
CA GLU A 103 9.96 24.02 1.30
C GLU A 103 8.73 23.11 1.39
N SER A 104 8.37 22.43 0.29
CA SER A 104 7.30 21.43 0.25
C SER A 104 7.72 20.29 -0.67
N ALA A 105 8.35 19.30 -0.08
CA ALA A 105 8.91 18.15 -0.79
C ALA A 105 8.50 16.83 -0.14
N TYR A 106 8.42 15.80 -0.96
CA TYR A 106 8.15 14.43 -0.54
C TYR A 106 9.24 13.50 -1.01
N ASP A 107 9.59 12.56 -0.16
CA ASP A 107 10.39 11.40 -0.51
C ASP A 107 9.60 10.14 -0.20
N PHE A 108 9.41 9.32 -1.21
CA PHE A 108 8.75 8.03 -1.10
C PHE A 108 9.81 6.93 -1.09
N PHE A 109 9.72 6.04 -0.13
CA PHE A 109 10.54 4.85 -0.02
C PHE A 109 9.67 3.60 0.04
N MET A 110 10.07 2.56 -0.67
CA MET A 110 9.48 1.24 -0.55
C MET A 110 10.58 0.20 -0.37
N ASP A 111 10.60 -0.44 0.77
CA ASP A 111 11.38 -1.62 1.06
C ASP A 111 10.67 -2.83 0.46
N LEU A 112 11.27 -3.40 -0.57
CA LEU A 112 10.69 -4.52 -1.31
C LEU A 112 10.83 -5.86 -0.57
N ASP A 113 11.82 -5.98 0.32
CA ASP A 113 12.04 -7.21 1.09
C ASP A 113 11.00 -7.36 2.20
N ASN A 114 10.61 -6.24 2.83
CA ASN A 114 9.62 -6.18 3.90
C ASN A 114 8.23 -5.72 3.42
N ASP A 115 8.10 -5.38 2.14
CA ASP A 115 6.88 -4.82 1.54
C ASP A 115 6.31 -3.68 2.40
N ASN A 116 7.15 -2.66 2.66
CA ASN A 116 6.85 -1.55 3.56
C ASN A 116 7.03 -0.21 2.86
N ILE A 117 6.11 0.71 3.07
CA ILE A 117 6.15 2.06 2.49
C ILE A 117 6.41 3.09 3.59
N ASN A 118 7.32 4.01 3.29
CA ASN A 118 7.50 5.23 4.07
C ASN A 118 7.42 6.47 3.15
N ILE A 119 6.77 7.52 3.64
CA ILE A 119 6.71 8.81 2.97
C ILE A 119 7.21 9.88 3.92
N TYR A 120 8.20 10.61 3.48
CA TYR A 120 8.78 11.74 4.18
C TYR A 120 8.22 13.01 3.55
N HIS A 121 7.55 13.83 4.33
CA HIS A 121 7.02 15.12 3.89
C HIS A 121 7.73 16.24 4.58
N PHE A 122 8.60 16.91 3.85
CA PHE A 122 9.23 18.16 4.26
C PHE A 122 8.27 19.31 4.01
N ARG A 123 7.96 20.05 5.05
CA ARG A 123 7.10 21.23 4.97
C ARG A 123 7.67 22.33 5.84
N SER A 124 8.26 23.35 5.20
CA SER A 124 8.99 24.38 5.91
C SER A 124 10.08 23.76 6.80
N ASN A 125 10.13 24.05 8.08
CA ASN A 125 11.13 23.51 9.01
C ASN A 125 10.67 22.22 9.73
N THR A 126 9.68 21.51 9.17
CA THR A 126 9.15 20.29 9.78
C THR A 126 9.30 19.10 8.84
N LEU A 127 9.48 17.92 9.42
CA LEU A 127 9.45 16.65 8.71
C LEU A 127 8.36 15.77 9.31
N ARG A 128 7.39 15.41 8.48
CA ARG A 128 6.39 14.40 8.83
C ARG A 128 6.71 13.10 8.12
N ILE A 129 6.69 11.99 8.84
CA ILE A 129 6.94 10.66 8.29
C ILE A 129 5.70 9.81 8.45
N TYR A 130 5.19 9.32 7.33
CA TYR A 130 4.16 8.30 7.28
C TYR A 130 4.85 6.96 7.10
N ALA A 131 4.61 6.00 7.98
CA ALA A 131 5.21 4.69 7.94
C ALA A 131 4.14 3.61 8.02
N GLU A 132 4.09 2.73 7.05
CA GLU A 132 3.05 1.70 6.96
C GLU A 132 3.24 0.60 8.00
N LYS A 133 4.42 0.01 8.05
CA LYS A 133 4.78 -1.08 8.98
C LYS A 133 5.89 -0.69 9.97
N GLY A 134 6.34 0.55 9.93
CA GLY A 134 7.46 1.07 10.72
C GLY A 134 8.50 1.76 9.84
N ARG A 135 9.54 2.31 10.47
CA ARG A 135 10.60 3.01 9.75
C ARG A 135 11.44 2.04 8.93
N ILE A 136 11.63 2.36 7.64
CA ILE A 136 12.57 1.66 6.78
C ILE A 136 13.98 2.09 7.19
N GLU A 137 14.89 1.13 7.34
CA GLU A 137 16.31 1.39 7.41
C GLU A 137 16.81 1.77 6.01
N LEU A 138 17.15 3.04 5.85
CA LEU A 138 17.54 3.55 4.54
C LEU A 138 18.95 3.09 4.17
N PRO A 139 19.18 2.71 2.92
CA PRO A 139 20.53 2.52 2.39
C PRO A 139 21.40 3.75 2.57
N PRO A 140 22.74 3.59 2.65
CA PRO A 140 23.63 4.69 2.97
C PRO A 140 23.49 5.92 2.06
N GLY A 141 23.28 5.73 0.75
CA GLY A 141 23.08 6.83 -0.19
C GLY A 141 21.81 7.62 0.09
N TYR A 142 20.71 6.94 0.36
CA TYR A 142 19.44 7.61 0.69
C TYR A 142 19.46 8.22 2.10
N ALA A 143 20.13 7.58 3.05
CA ALA A 143 20.28 8.13 4.39
C ALA A 143 21.05 9.46 4.36
N GLU A 144 22.15 9.53 3.61
CA GLU A 144 22.92 10.77 3.42
C GLU A 144 22.08 11.85 2.75
N GLU A 145 21.35 11.51 1.69
CA GLU A 145 20.45 12.44 1.00
C GLU A 145 19.40 13.01 1.94
N MET A 146 18.80 12.19 2.81
CA MET A 146 17.81 12.65 3.78
C MET A 146 18.41 13.57 4.84
N GLU A 147 19.64 13.32 5.30
CA GLU A 147 20.32 14.23 6.24
C GLU A 147 20.63 15.59 5.59
N ILE A 148 21.06 15.60 4.32
CA ILE A 148 21.25 16.85 3.57
C ILE A 148 19.93 17.61 3.42
N LYS A 149 18.84 16.93 3.07
CA LYS A 149 17.51 17.55 2.95
C LYS A 149 17.01 18.12 4.27
N LYS A 150 17.20 17.40 5.39
CA LYS A 150 16.87 17.90 6.72
C LYS A 150 17.66 19.17 7.06
N SER A 151 18.97 19.15 6.82
CA SER A 151 19.83 20.31 7.04
C SER A 151 19.38 21.51 6.22
N ASN A 152 19.11 21.32 4.93
CA ASN A 152 18.64 22.37 4.04
C ASN A 152 17.26 22.92 4.44
N ALA A 153 16.41 22.09 5.02
CA ALA A 153 15.11 22.49 5.54
C ALA A 153 15.16 23.12 6.95
N GLY A 154 16.37 23.29 7.52
CA GLY A 154 16.54 23.85 8.87
C GLY A 154 16.05 22.92 9.99
N ILE A 155 15.90 21.62 9.71
CA ILE A 155 15.47 20.61 10.68
C ILE A 155 16.73 20.10 11.37
N GLY A 156 16.96 20.54 12.61
CA GLY A 156 18.09 20.08 13.44
C GLY A 156 17.88 18.66 13.97
N ASN A 157 18.90 18.10 14.66
CA ASN A 157 18.83 16.77 15.27
C ASN A 157 17.70 16.60 16.30
N THR A 158 17.11 17.69 16.78
CA THR A 158 15.97 17.73 17.70
C THR A 158 14.72 18.29 17.05
N GLY A 159 14.74 18.48 15.71
CA GLY A 159 13.63 19.09 14.98
C GLY A 159 12.36 18.25 15.07
N ASP A 160 11.22 18.92 14.87
CA ASP A 160 9.88 18.37 14.98
C ASP A 160 9.65 17.29 13.90
N VAL A 161 10.02 16.05 14.22
CA VAL A 161 9.71 14.88 13.40
C VAL A 161 8.43 14.26 13.92
N GLU A 162 7.33 14.54 13.23
CA GLU A 162 6.05 13.91 13.51
C GLU A 162 5.95 12.58 12.75
N SER A 163 5.76 11.47 13.46
CA SER A 163 5.55 10.16 12.84
C SER A 163 4.09 9.76 12.92
N LYS A 164 3.52 9.39 11.77
CA LYS A 164 2.20 8.74 11.68
C LYS A 164 2.35 7.31 11.20
N TYR A 165 1.72 6.39 11.88
CA TYR A 165 1.71 4.98 11.52
C TYR A 165 0.29 4.60 11.06
N SER A 166 0.21 3.85 9.98
CA SER A 166 -1.04 3.19 9.61
C SER A 166 -1.30 2.07 10.61
N LEU A 167 -2.39 2.17 11.36
CA LEU A 167 -2.86 1.05 12.17
C LEU A 167 -3.51 0.05 11.21
N THR A 168 -2.78 -0.99 10.85
CA THR A 168 -3.39 -2.16 10.20
C THR A 168 -4.40 -2.75 11.20
N PRO A 169 -5.68 -2.88 10.84
CA PRO A 169 -6.59 -3.68 11.67
C PRO A 169 -6.08 -5.12 11.70
N ARG A 170 -5.99 -5.67 12.90
CA ARG A 170 -5.66 -7.08 13.14
C ARG A 170 -6.79 -7.97 12.67
#